data_f25b84d75c4dabcdc3e146f00b15dba7
#
_entry.id   f25b84d75c4dabcdc3e146f00b15dba7
#
_cell.length_a   1.000
_cell.length_b   1.000
_cell.length_c   1.000
_cell.angle_alpha   90.00
_cell.angle_beta   90.00
_cell.angle_gamma   90.00
#
_symmetry.space_group_name_H-M   'P 1'
#
loop_
_entity.id
_entity.type
_entity.pdbx_description
1 polymer ?
#
loop_
_entity_poly.entity_id
_entity_poly.type
_entity_poly.pdbx_seq_one_letter_code
_entity_poly.pdbx_strand_id
1 'polypeptide(L)'
;MGLLKHIITQNIDNLHQEAGSTAVTEIHGNRTKLRCLGCGQRWPLDSFPIDELPPHCPDCGGVVKSDTVMFGEPIPRDALDECLLQTQMCDCMLLVGTSAVVYPAAGFPVDVKRNGGRLIEVNPNETPLTEMADVVVRAPAGESLPMVVARLREMAEA
;
A
#
# COMPACT_ATOMS: atom_id res chain seq x y z
N MET A 1 -1.99 -5.72 19.90
CA MET A 1 -2.54 -7.02 19.46
C MET A 1 -1.71 -7.68 18.36
N GLY A 2 -0.98 -6.94 17.52
CA GLY A 2 -0.10 -7.49 16.49
C GLY A 2 -0.81 -8.31 15.39
N LEU A 3 -2.09 -8.08 15.16
CA LEU A 3 -2.87 -8.77 14.13
C LEU A 3 -2.54 -8.26 12.73
N LEU A 4 -2.50 -6.93 12.54
CA LEU A 4 -2.07 -6.33 11.29
C LEU A 4 -0.55 -6.43 11.18
N LYS A 5 -0.07 -7.14 10.17
CA LYS A 5 1.36 -7.39 9.96
C LYS A 5 1.99 -6.42 8.99
N HIS A 6 1.27 -6.08 7.93
CA HIS A 6 1.76 -5.22 6.86
C HIS A 6 0.64 -4.45 6.18
N ILE A 7 0.95 -3.30 5.63
CA ILE A 7 0.03 -2.48 4.82
C ILE A 7 0.62 -2.36 3.42
N ILE A 8 -0.14 -2.72 2.40
CA ILE A 8 0.15 -2.38 1.02
C ILE A 8 -0.78 -1.22 0.64
N THR A 9 -0.22 -0.07 0.32
CA THR A 9 -1.03 1.10 -0.05
C THR A 9 -0.77 1.55 -1.48
N GLN A 10 -1.83 1.94 -2.16
CA GLN A 10 -1.79 2.62 -3.45
C GLN A 10 -1.75 4.15 -3.30
N ASN A 11 -2.03 4.65 -2.09
CA ASN A 11 -2.00 6.08 -1.79
C ASN A 11 -0.56 6.58 -1.69
N ILE A 12 -0.36 7.83 -2.11
CA ILE A 12 0.94 8.49 -2.13
C ILE A 12 1.04 9.61 -1.07
N ASP A 13 0.04 9.71 -0.18
CA ASP A 13 -0.20 10.85 0.71
C ASP A 13 0.61 10.85 2.02
N ASN A 14 1.32 9.75 2.33
CA ASN A 14 2.11 9.53 3.54
C ASN A 14 1.28 9.36 4.85
N LEU A 15 -0.04 9.30 4.78
CA LEU A 15 -0.89 9.29 5.97
C LEU A 15 -0.71 8.04 6.86
N HIS A 16 -0.36 6.90 6.29
CA HIS A 16 -0.08 5.70 7.08
C HIS A 16 1.13 5.88 8.01
N GLN A 17 2.20 6.49 7.50
CA GLN A 17 3.42 6.77 8.27
C GLN A 17 3.16 7.85 9.33
N GLU A 18 2.43 8.91 8.98
CA GLU A 18 2.02 9.97 9.91
C GLU A 18 1.14 9.43 11.04
N ALA A 19 0.32 8.40 10.75
CA ALA A 19 -0.47 7.67 11.75
C ALA A 19 0.35 6.68 12.59
N GLY A 20 1.67 6.56 12.37
CA GLY A 20 2.57 5.70 13.12
C GLY A 20 2.69 4.27 12.60
N SER A 21 2.20 3.96 11.39
CA SER A 21 2.42 2.66 10.77
C SER A 21 3.87 2.53 10.30
N THR A 22 4.53 1.43 10.65
CA THR A 22 5.95 1.17 10.31
C THR A 22 6.14 0.14 9.22
N ALA A 23 5.24 -0.85 9.12
CA ALA A 23 5.27 -1.90 8.11
C ALA A 23 4.32 -1.53 6.94
N VAL A 24 4.80 -0.68 6.04
CA VAL A 24 4.02 -0.12 4.93
C VAL A 24 4.82 -0.21 3.63
N THR A 25 4.24 -0.83 2.60
CA THR A 25 4.76 -0.76 1.23
C THR A 25 3.88 0.16 0.39
N GLU A 26 4.49 1.22 -0.13
CA GLU A 26 3.89 2.24 -0.98
C GLU A 26 4.07 1.83 -2.45
N ILE A 27 3.18 0.99 -2.98
CA ILE A 27 3.35 0.42 -4.33
C ILE A 27 3.38 1.47 -5.45
N HIS A 28 2.72 2.60 -5.23
CA HIS A 28 2.72 3.73 -6.16
C HIS A 28 3.65 4.88 -5.70
N GLY A 29 4.55 4.58 -4.75
CA GLY A 29 5.49 5.55 -4.21
C GLY A 29 4.88 6.56 -3.24
N ASN A 30 5.57 7.69 -3.04
CA ASN A 30 5.21 8.69 -2.04
C ASN A 30 5.52 10.11 -2.56
N ARG A 31 4.55 11.03 -2.42
CA ARG A 31 4.69 12.42 -2.89
C ARG A 31 5.68 13.26 -2.08
N THR A 32 6.04 12.82 -0.86
CA THR A 32 6.99 13.52 0.00
C THR A 32 8.44 13.09 -0.23
N LYS A 33 8.67 12.21 -1.22
CA LYS A 33 9.98 11.64 -1.53
C LYS A 33 10.37 11.88 -2.99
N LEU A 34 11.68 11.89 -3.22
CA LEU A 34 12.29 11.81 -4.54
C LEU A 34 12.94 10.44 -4.73
N ARG A 35 13.05 9.98 -5.98
CA ARG A 35 13.71 8.73 -6.36
C ARG A 35 14.59 8.90 -7.58
N CYS A 36 15.77 8.29 -7.53
CA CYS A 36 16.64 8.15 -8.69
C CYS A 36 16.12 7.04 -9.62
N LEU A 37 15.96 7.33 -10.89
CA LEU A 37 15.54 6.34 -11.89
C LEU A 37 16.65 5.34 -12.24
N GLY A 38 17.92 5.68 -11.97
CA GLY A 38 19.06 4.82 -12.26
C GLY A 38 19.34 3.79 -11.18
N CYS A 39 19.48 4.21 -9.92
CA CYS A 39 19.88 3.33 -8.81
C CYS A 39 18.76 3.07 -7.79
N GLY A 40 17.60 3.72 -7.91
CA GLY A 40 16.47 3.53 -6.99
C GLY A 40 16.59 4.24 -5.65
N GLN A 41 17.70 4.95 -5.38
CA GLN A 41 17.88 5.67 -4.12
C GLN A 41 16.79 6.72 -3.92
N ARG A 42 16.36 6.90 -2.67
CA ARG A 42 15.29 7.82 -2.28
C ARG A 42 15.75 8.84 -1.26
N TRP A 43 15.19 10.03 -1.33
CA TRP A 43 15.42 11.15 -0.39
C TRP A 43 14.09 11.80 -0.02
N PRO A 44 13.97 12.37 1.19
CA PRO A 44 12.89 13.30 1.47
C PRO A 44 12.94 14.48 0.50
N LEU A 45 11.78 14.95 0.05
CA LEU A 45 11.67 16.03 -0.94
C LEU A 45 12.35 17.32 -0.47
N ASP A 46 12.24 17.63 0.81
CA ASP A 46 12.79 18.84 1.45
C ASP A 46 14.30 18.78 1.74
N SER A 47 14.91 17.60 1.66
CA SER A 47 16.33 17.38 1.95
C SER A 47 17.22 17.28 0.71
N PHE A 48 16.64 17.23 -0.49
CA PHE A 48 17.38 17.06 -1.73
C PHE A 48 17.54 18.43 -2.44
N PRO A 49 18.79 18.87 -2.75
CA PRO A 49 19.01 20.12 -3.47
C PRO A 49 18.53 19.99 -4.92
N ILE A 50 17.71 20.94 -5.38
CA ILE A 50 17.23 21.01 -6.75
C ILE A 50 17.83 22.27 -7.39
N ASP A 51 19.07 22.17 -7.84
CA ASP A 51 19.80 23.28 -8.44
C ASP A 51 19.59 23.36 -9.97
N GLU A 52 19.16 22.25 -10.57
CA GLU A 52 18.87 22.14 -12.02
C GLU A 52 17.66 21.24 -12.28
N LEU A 53 17.08 21.34 -13.48
CA LEU A 53 15.97 20.50 -13.93
C LEU A 53 16.30 19.79 -15.24
N PRO A 54 16.17 18.45 -15.31
CA PRO A 54 15.86 17.54 -14.19
C PRO A 54 17.04 17.41 -13.23
N PRO A 55 16.78 17.22 -11.92
CA PRO A 55 17.85 16.99 -10.96
C PRO A 55 18.51 15.63 -11.16
N HIS A 56 19.80 15.52 -10.82
CA HIS A 56 20.58 14.30 -11.01
C HIS A 56 21.04 13.69 -9.68
N CYS A 57 21.14 12.37 -9.67
CA CYS A 57 21.60 11.60 -8.51
C CYS A 57 23.09 11.84 -8.24
N PRO A 58 23.50 12.20 -7.01
CA PRO A 58 24.91 12.43 -6.69
C PRO A 58 25.77 11.16 -6.81
N ASP A 59 25.18 9.96 -6.66
CA ASP A 59 25.93 8.72 -6.64
C ASP A 59 26.09 8.08 -8.02
N CYS A 60 25.06 8.16 -8.90
CA CYS A 60 25.09 7.46 -10.19
C CYS A 60 24.85 8.37 -11.41
N GLY A 61 24.57 9.65 -11.22
CA GLY A 61 24.25 10.59 -12.29
C GLY A 61 22.88 10.39 -12.95
N GLY A 62 22.09 9.42 -12.49
CA GLY A 62 20.75 9.15 -13.03
C GLY A 62 19.76 10.28 -12.70
N VAL A 63 18.73 10.43 -13.54
CA VAL A 63 17.68 11.43 -13.30
C VAL A 63 16.92 11.12 -12.01
N VAL A 64 16.69 12.16 -11.21
CA VAL A 64 15.87 12.12 -9.99
C VAL A 64 14.52 12.74 -10.27
N LYS A 65 13.45 12.11 -9.82
CA LYS A 65 12.06 12.58 -9.95
C LYS A 65 11.29 12.36 -8.64
N SER A 66 10.05 12.86 -8.58
CA SER A 66 9.11 12.47 -7.52
C SER A 66 9.00 10.95 -7.44
N ASP A 67 8.98 10.39 -6.25
CA ASP A 67 8.87 8.92 -6.04
C ASP A 67 7.49 8.35 -6.40
N THR A 68 6.58 9.17 -6.92
CA THR A 68 5.28 8.70 -7.40
C THR A 68 5.40 7.91 -8.71
N VAL A 69 4.69 6.80 -8.81
CA VAL A 69 4.61 5.98 -10.02
C VAL A 69 3.50 6.50 -10.91
N MET A 70 3.85 6.91 -12.14
CA MET A 70 2.91 7.42 -13.13
C MET A 70 2.28 6.27 -13.92
N PHE A 71 1.11 6.51 -14.54
CA PHE A 71 0.53 5.55 -15.47
C PHE A 71 1.51 5.24 -16.63
N GLY A 72 1.71 3.94 -16.87
CA GLY A 72 2.69 3.45 -17.85
C GLY A 72 4.14 3.39 -17.34
N GLU A 73 4.41 3.89 -16.13
CA GLU A 73 5.72 3.74 -15.48
C GLU A 73 5.79 2.38 -14.76
N PRO A 74 6.93 1.66 -14.88
CA PRO A 74 7.11 0.43 -14.10
C PRO A 74 7.17 0.74 -12.60
N ILE A 75 6.49 -0.10 -11.82
CA ILE A 75 6.59 -0.06 -10.36
C ILE A 75 8.02 -0.42 -9.95
N PRO A 76 8.62 0.30 -8.98
CA PRO A 76 9.91 -0.05 -8.43
C PRO A 76 9.96 -1.50 -7.97
N ARG A 77 11.03 -2.20 -8.35
CA ARG A 77 11.13 -3.64 -8.16
C ARG A 77 11.10 -4.04 -6.68
N ASP A 78 11.78 -3.28 -5.85
CA ASP A 78 11.78 -3.43 -4.40
C ASP A 78 10.37 -3.37 -3.80
N ALA A 79 9.56 -2.40 -4.21
CA ALA A 79 8.19 -2.26 -3.74
C ALA A 79 7.28 -3.40 -4.25
N LEU A 80 7.44 -3.80 -5.52
CA LEU A 80 6.66 -4.91 -6.08
C LEU A 80 7.01 -6.25 -5.42
N ASP A 81 8.31 -6.54 -5.25
CA ASP A 81 8.79 -7.77 -4.63
C ASP A 81 8.30 -7.90 -3.19
N GLU A 82 8.31 -6.79 -2.42
CA GLU A 82 7.76 -6.76 -1.06
C GLU A 82 6.25 -7.00 -1.06
N CYS A 83 5.49 -6.35 -1.96
CA CYS A 83 4.05 -6.62 -2.07
C CYS A 83 3.75 -8.09 -2.39
N LEU A 84 4.50 -8.71 -3.28
CA LEU A 84 4.35 -10.13 -3.64
C LEU A 84 4.68 -11.03 -2.46
N LEU A 85 5.75 -10.75 -1.73
CA LEU A 85 6.14 -11.48 -0.52
C LEU A 85 5.04 -11.43 0.53
N GLN A 86 4.55 -10.24 0.85
CA GLN A 86 3.49 -10.05 1.84
C GLN A 86 2.17 -10.71 1.41
N THR A 87 1.87 -10.69 0.11
CA THR A 87 0.71 -11.39 -0.47
C THR A 87 0.82 -12.91 -0.30
N GLN A 88 2.01 -13.49 -0.51
CA GLN A 88 2.25 -14.93 -0.33
C GLN A 88 2.16 -15.38 1.12
N MET A 89 2.57 -14.52 2.07
CA MET A 89 2.54 -14.81 3.50
C MET A 89 1.16 -14.54 4.15
N CYS A 90 0.26 -13.90 3.42
CA CYS A 90 -1.01 -13.40 3.93
C CYS A 90 -2.04 -14.53 4.08
N ASP A 91 -2.53 -14.75 5.28
CA ASP A 91 -3.65 -15.67 5.58
C ASP A 91 -5.02 -14.98 5.57
N CYS A 92 -5.03 -13.65 5.79
CA CYS A 92 -6.23 -12.83 5.75
C CYS A 92 -5.90 -11.42 5.26
N MET A 93 -6.46 -11.01 4.12
CA MET A 93 -6.28 -9.68 3.56
C MET A 93 -7.53 -8.82 3.77
N LEU A 94 -7.31 -7.64 4.37
CA LEU A 94 -8.34 -6.63 4.54
C LEU A 94 -8.24 -5.61 3.38
N LEU A 95 -9.29 -5.53 2.55
CA LEU A 95 -9.41 -4.60 1.44
C LEU A 95 -10.17 -3.37 1.90
N VAL A 96 -9.51 -2.21 1.93
CA VAL A 96 -10.09 -0.99 2.53
C VAL A 96 -10.12 0.14 1.50
N GLY A 97 -11.33 0.57 1.14
CA GLY A 97 -11.56 1.78 0.32
C GLY A 97 -10.88 1.76 -1.07
N THR A 98 -10.56 0.59 -1.60
CA THR A 98 -9.98 0.46 -2.95
C THR A 98 -11.08 0.17 -3.97
N SER A 99 -10.90 0.68 -5.20
CA SER A 99 -11.76 0.32 -6.33
C SER A 99 -11.46 -1.06 -6.92
N ALA A 100 -10.29 -1.63 -6.57
CA ALA A 100 -9.81 -2.94 -7.04
C ALA A 100 -9.74 -3.11 -8.57
N VAL A 101 -9.43 -2.02 -9.31
CA VAL A 101 -9.33 -2.04 -10.78
C VAL A 101 -7.93 -1.74 -11.31
N VAL A 102 -7.01 -1.25 -10.46
CA VAL A 102 -5.67 -0.86 -10.88
C VAL A 102 -4.67 -1.99 -10.63
N TYR A 103 -4.07 -2.50 -11.71
CA TYR A 103 -3.06 -3.56 -11.64
C TYR A 103 -1.64 -2.98 -11.51
N PRO A 104 -0.74 -3.73 -10.82
CA PRO A 104 -0.89 -5.09 -10.31
C PRO A 104 -1.60 -5.19 -8.95
N ALA A 105 -1.87 -4.09 -8.25
CA ALA A 105 -2.42 -4.10 -6.89
C ALA A 105 -3.76 -4.85 -6.78
N ALA A 106 -4.63 -4.74 -7.78
CA ALA A 106 -5.90 -5.47 -7.84
C ALA A 106 -5.73 -7.01 -7.96
N GLY A 107 -4.54 -7.49 -8.31
CA GLY A 107 -4.22 -8.91 -8.38
C GLY A 107 -3.90 -9.54 -7.03
N PHE A 108 -3.34 -8.81 -6.08
CA PHE A 108 -2.89 -9.36 -4.79
C PHE A 108 -4.01 -10.05 -4.00
N PRO A 109 -5.21 -9.47 -3.86
CA PRO A 109 -6.32 -10.16 -3.19
C PRO A 109 -6.71 -11.49 -3.88
N VAL A 110 -6.66 -11.52 -5.21
CA VAL A 110 -6.94 -12.73 -5.99
C VAL A 110 -5.92 -13.83 -5.67
N ASP A 111 -4.64 -13.46 -5.56
CA ASP A 111 -3.57 -14.40 -5.23
C ASP A 111 -3.68 -14.89 -3.78
N VAL A 112 -4.01 -14.02 -2.81
CA VAL A 112 -4.32 -14.44 -1.43
C VAL A 112 -5.43 -15.50 -1.43
N LYS A 113 -6.50 -15.25 -2.17
CA LYS A 113 -7.63 -16.19 -2.24
C LYS A 113 -7.24 -17.52 -2.89
N ARG A 114 -6.46 -17.50 -3.96
CA ARG A 114 -5.91 -18.71 -4.63
C ARG A 114 -5.01 -19.53 -3.70
N ASN A 115 -4.29 -18.86 -2.82
CA ASN A 115 -3.42 -19.50 -1.81
C ASN A 115 -4.19 -19.99 -0.57
N GLY A 116 -5.52 -19.91 -0.57
CA GLY A 116 -6.37 -20.38 0.52
C GLY A 116 -6.61 -19.36 1.65
N GLY A 117 -6.15 -18.12 1.49
CA GLY A 117 -6.37 -17.03 2.43
C GLY A 117 -7.81 -16.49 2.38
N ARG A 118 -8.14 -15.64 3.33
CA ARG A 118 -9.44 -14.97 3.47
C ARG A 118 -9.38 -13.52 3.01
N LEU A 119 -10.52 -13.03 2.48
CA LEU A 119 -10.69 -11.63 2.09
C LEU A 119 -11.81 -11.00 2.89
N ILE A 120 -11.53 -9.82 3.46
CA ILE A 120 -12.53 -8.96 4.12
C ILE A 120 -12.56 -7.65 3.35
N GLU A 121 -13.67 -7.32 2.73
CA GLU A 121 -13.86 -6.04 2.04
C GLU A 121 -14.54 -5.03 2.95
N VAL A 122 -13.93 -3.85 3.12
CA VAL A 122 -14.51 -2.69 3.80
C VAL A 122 -14.60 -1.55 2.80
N ASN A 123 -15.78 -1.36 2.23
CA ASN A 123 -15.99 -0.38 1.18
C ASN A 123 -17.48 0.03 1.11
N PRO A 124 -17.83 1.31 1.02
CA PRO A 124 -19.22 1.73 0.84
C PRO A 124 -19.80 1.28 -0.51
N ASN A 125 -18.96 1.03 -1.51
CA ASN A 125 -19.36 0.62 -2.85
C ASN A 125 -18.94 -0.82 -3.15
N GLU A 126 -19.64 -1.45 -4.10
CA GLU A 126 -19.22 -2.73 -4.67
C GLU A 126 -17.96 -2.58 -5.53
N THR A 127 -17.14 -3.62 -5.54
CA THR A 127 -15.93 -3.71 -6.36
C THR A 127 -15.92 -5.03 -7.16
N PRO A 128 -15.05 -5.19 -8.15
CA PRO A 128 -14.90 -6.47 -8.86
C PRO A 128 -14.50 -7.64 -7.93
N LEU A 129 -14.07 -7.38 -6.71
CA LEU A 129 -13.68 -8.40 -5.73
C LEU A 129 -14.76 -8.72 -4.70
N THR A 130 -15.89 -7.99 -4.70
CA THR A 130 -16.97 -8.16 -3.70
C THR A 130 -17.48 -9.60 -3.65
N GLU A 131 -17.72 -10.24 -4.80
CA GLU A 131 -18.20 -11.63 -4.86
C GLU A 131 -17.17 -12.66 -4.36
N MET A 132 -15.88 -12.30 -4.39
CA MET A 132 -14.78 -13.15 -3.93
C MET A 132 -14.52 -13.00 -2.42
N ALA A 133 -14.97 -11.91 -1.81
CA ALA A 133 -14.75 -11.62 -0.40
C ALA A 133 -15.53 -12.59 0.50
N ASP A 134 -14.87 -13.08 1.56
CA ASP A 134 -15.53 -13.94 2.58
C ASP A 134 -16.41 -13.13 3.50
N VAL A 135 -16.07 -11.86 3.73
CA VAL A 135 -16.83 -10.90 4.54
C VAL A 135 -16.86 -9.55 3.82
N VAL A 136 -18.03 -8.93 3.78
CA VAL A 136 -18.20 -7.58 3.21
C VAL A 136 -18.80 -6.66 4.26
N VAL A 137 -18.10 -5.57 4.55
CA VAL A 137 -18.58 -4.48 5.41
C VAL A 137 -18.91 -3.28 4.52
N ARG A 138 -20.20 -3.06 4.27
CA ARG A 138 -20.69 -2.00 3.37
C ARG A 138 -20.83 -0.68 4.12
N ALA A 139 -19.68 -0.10 4.49
CA ALA A 139 -19.60 1.16 5.24
C ALA A 139 -18.27 1.88 4.97
N PRO A 140 -18.19 3.20 5.27
CA PRO A 140 -16.92 3.93 5.27
C PRO A 140 -15.92 3.31 6.27
N ALA A 141 -14.65 3.21 5.88
CA ALA A 141 -13.60 2.62 6.71
C ALA A 141 -13.40 3.38 8.03
N GLY A 142 -13.50 4.72 8.00
CA GLY A 142 -13.36 5.57 9.20
C GLY A 142 -14.44 5.34 10.25
N GLU A 143 -15.58 4.78 9.87
CA GLU A 143 -16.67 4.43 10.80
C GLU A 143 -16.54 2.97 11.28
N SER A 144 -16.33 2.05 10.35
CA SER A 144 -16.35 0.62 10.63
C SER A 144 -15.09 0.08 11.31
N LEU A 145 -13.90 0.50 10.88
CA LEU A 145 -12.65 -0.03 11.45
C LEU A 145 -12.45 0.28 12.94
N PRO A 146 -12.79 1.47 13.47
CA PRO A 146 -12.74 1.71 14.91
C PRO A 146 -13.61 0.75 15.71
N MET A 147 -14.81 0.40 15.20
CA MET A 147 -15.72 -0.56 15.84
C MET A 147 -15.13 -1.97 15.83
N VAL A 148 -14.55 -2.40 14.71
CA VAL A 148 -13.86 -3.69 14.61
C VAL A 148 -12.71 -3.77 15.61
N VAL A 149 -11.89 -2.73 15.70
CA VAL A 149 -10.76 -2.67 16.65
C VAL A 149 -11.24 -2.70 18.10
N ALA A 150 -12.30 -1.98 18.44
CA ALA A 150 -12.89 -2.01 19.78
C ALA A 150 -13.34 -3.43 20.15
N ARG A 151 -14.06 -4.10 19.24
CA ARG A 151 -14.53 -5.46 19.46
C ARG A 151 -13.38 -6.48 19.60
N LEU A 152 -12.34 -6.35 18.80
CA LEU A 152 -11.15 -7.21 18.91
C LEU A 152 -10.42 -7.04 20.25
N ARG A 153 -10.39 -5.83 20.82
CA ARG A 153 -9.81 -5.57 22.14
C ARG A 153 -10.61 -6.26 23.24
N GLU A 154 -11.95 -6.12 23.24
CA GLU A 154 -12.82 -6.82 24.18
C GLU A 154 -12.61 -8.34 24.14
N MET A 155 -12.51 -8.91 22.94
CA MET A 155 -12.28 -10.35 22.77
C MET A 155 -10.90 -10.82 23.25
N ALA A 156 -9.89 -9.95 23.21
CA ALA A 156 -8.54 -10.29 23.67
C ALA A 156 -8.38 -10.15 25.20
N GLU A 157 -9.30 -9.47 25.88
CA GLU A 157 -9.32 -9.28 27.34
C GLU A 157 -10.23 -10.31 28.05
N ALA A 158 -11.05 -11.05 27.31
CA ALA A 158 -11.96 -12.09 27.82
C ALA A 158 -11.30 -13.46 27.86
#